data_10cdfb8d8f80635ea481aa53028cf5ff
#
_entry.id   10cdfb8d8f80635ea481aa53028cf5ff
#
_cell.length_a   1.000
_cell.length_b   1.000
_cell.length_c   1.000
_cell.angle_alpha   90.00
_cell.angle_beta   90.00
_cell.angle_gamma   90.00
#
_symmetry.space_group_name_H-M   'P 1'
#
loop_
_entity.id
_entity.type
_entity.pdbx_description
1 polymer ?
#
loop_
_entity_poly.entity_id
_entity_poly.type
_entity_poly.pdbx_seq_one_letter_code
_entity_poly.pdbx_strand_id
1 'polypeptide(L)'
;MILETIQISQNATLTAILHGPSEEMQSDTALRRPAVVICPGGAYEFCSVREADAPASAFLNMGLQVFILLYSCGEAAGGKQPLAEAAQSVRLVRERADEWWIDPQKILICGFSAGGHLAASLGVHWDDPALAERCGVQDASVLRPDAMVLGYPVITAGQYAHRNSIVNVSRASGESEQYWSLEENVSEKTPPTFLWHTMTDNSVPVENSLLFVQQLHRYGVACECHLFESGRHGMSVATREVDAASRAVHAWVGLCQTWLSARFGPLGGDAE
;
A
#
# COMPACT_ATOMS: atom_id res chain seq x y z
N MET A 1 10.38 -20.12 6.45
CA MET A 1 9.31 -19.16 6.13
C MET A 1 8.12 -19.47 7.05
N ILE A 2 7.49 -18.44 7.61
CA ILE A 2 6.31 -18.59 8.48
C ILE A 2 5.12 -18.02 7.70
N LEU A 3 3.98 -18.71 7.74
CA LEU A 3 2.73 -18.29 7.15
C LEU A 3 1.65 -18.30 8.23
N GLU A 4 1.00 -17.15 8.43
CA GLU A 4 -0.07 -16.99 9.42
C GLU A 4 -1.18 -16.13 8.81
N THR A 5 -2.45 -16.50 9.03
CA THR A 5 -3.60 -15.70 8.62
C THR A 5 -4.37 -15.24 9.83
N ILE A 6 -4.62 -13.94 9.92
CA ILE A 6 -5.22 -13.26 11.06
C ILE A 6 -6.52 -12.60 10.60
N GLN A 7 -7.58 -12.75 11.38
CA GLN A 7 -8.84 -12.08 11.12
C GLN A 7 -8.77 -10.62 11.62
N ILE A 8 -8.96 -9.67 10.72
CA ILE A 8 -8.97 -8.23 11.03
C ILE A 8 -10.40 -7.74 11.31
N SER A 9 -11.35 -8.20 10.52
CA SER A 9 -12.78 -7.95 10.69
C SER A 9 -13.59 -9.14 10.22
N GLN A 10 -14.92 -9.06 10.24
CA GLN A 10 -15.77 -10.13 9.73
C GLN A 10 -15.43 -10.51 8.26
N ASN A 11 -15.04 -9.53 7.44
CA ASN A 11 -14.85 -9.71 6.00
C ASN A 11 -13.41 -9.44 5.54
N ALA A 12 -12.46 -9.20 6.47
CA ALA A 12 -11.08 -8.91 6.13
C ALA A 12 -10.10 -9.81 6.86
N THR A 13 -9.08 -10.26 6.14
CA THR A 13 -7.98 -11.06 6.66
C THR A 13 -6.63 -10.45 6.33
N LEU A 14 -5.67 -10.63 7.22
CA LEU A 14 -4.28 -10.26 7.02
C LEU A 14 -3.44 -11.54 7.01
N THR A 15 -2.81 -11.86 5.89
CA THR A 15 -1.91 -12.99 5.77
C THR A 15 -0.47 -12.53 5.89
N ALA A 16 0.19 -12.95 6.97
CA ALA A 16 1.62 -12.72 7.20
C ALA A 16 2.46 -13.79 6.48
N ILE A 17 3.48 -13.36 5.74
CA ILE A 17 4.48 -14.20 5.09
C ILE A 17 5.85 -13.70 5.55
N LEU A 18 6.51 -14.48 6.44
CA LEU A 18 7.63 -13.98 7.20
C LEU A 18 8.90 -14.79 6.95
N HIS A 19 10.03 -14.08 6.87
CA HIS A 19 11.35 -14.67 7.06
C HIS A 19 11.49 -15.06 8.54
N GLY A 20 11.64 -16.34 8.81
CA GLY A 20 11.97 -16.82 10.16
C GLY A 20 13.46 -16.71 10.45
N PRO A 21 13.87 -16.78 11.73
CA PRO A 21 15.27 -16.87 12.11
C PRO A 21 15.89 -18.17 11.56
N SER A 22 17.14 -18.12 11.13
CA SER A 22 17.91 -19.27 10.66
C SER A 22 19.39 -19.08 11.00
N GLU A 23 19.99 -20.06 11.65
CA GLU A 23 21.44 -20.03 11.97
C GLU A 23 22.32 -20.14 10.72
N GLU A 24 21.82 -20.72 9.64
CA GLU A 24 22.55 -20.88 8.37
C GLU A 24 22.51 -19.65 7.47
N MET A 25 21.42 -18.87 7.59
CA MET A 25 21.29 -17.60 6.91
C MET A 25 21.68 -16.52 7.91
N GLN A 26 22.42 -15.52 7.53
CA GLN A 26 22.87 -14.40 8.38
C GLN A 26 21.72 -13.66 9.10
N SER A 27 20.79 -14.41 9.63
CA SER A 27 19.72 -13.92 10.48
C SER A 27 20.19 -13.99 11.93
N ASP A 28 21.04 -13.03 12.28
CA ASP A 28 21.12 -12.65 13.68
C ASP A 28 19.69 -12.49 14.18
N THR A 29 19.36 -13.11 15.30
CA THR A 29 18.06 -12.93 15.97
C THR A 29 17.78 -11.46 16.32
N ALA A 30 18.81 -10.59 16.22
CA ALA A 30 18.71 -9.15 16.36
C ALA A 30 18.30 -8.43 15.05
N LEU A 31 18.33 -9.09 13.88
CA LEU A 31 17.94 -8.44 12.63
C LEU A 31 16.44 -8.11 12.63
N ARG A 32 16.14 -6.82 12.57
CA ARG A 32 14.79 -6.30 12.38
C ARG A 32 14.60 -5.86 10.93
N ARG A 33 13.60 -6.42 10.26
CA ARG A 33 13.30 -6.14 8.86
C ARG A 33 12.25 -5.06 8.70
N PRO A 34 12.26 -4.28 7.62
CA PRO A 34 11.08 -3.52 7.22
C PRO A 34 9.91 -4.47 6.94
N ALA A 35 8.69 -3.96 7.08
CA ALA A 35 7.47 -4.69 6.74
C ALA A 35 6.62 -3.95 5.72
N VAL A 36 5.87 -4.68 4.90
CA VAL A 36 4.91 -4.13 3.94
C VAL A 36 3.54 -4.75 4.11
N VAL A 37 2.51 -3.90 4.23
CA VAL A 37 1.09 -4.29 4.13
C VAL A 37 0.63 -4.03 2.71
N ILE A 38 0.25 -5.07 1.98
CA ILE A 38 -0.16 -5.01 0.57
C ILE A 38 -1.68 -4.99 0.49
N CYS A 39 -2.23 -3.99 -0.18
CA CYS A 39 -3.64 -3.81 -0.49
C CYS A 39 -3.86 -4.05 -1.99
N PRO A 40 -4.40 -5.20 -2.41
CA PRO A 40 -4.69 -5.48 -3.81
C PRO A 40 -5.74 -4.55 -4.40
N GLY A 41 -5.75 -4.35 -5.72
CA GLY A 41 -6.82 -3.66 -6.42
C GLY A 41 -8.08 -4.52 -6.60
N GLY A 42 -9.02 -4.03 -7.40
CA GLY A 42 -10.29 -4.69 -7.68
C GLY A 42 -11.51 -3.79 -7.48
N ALA A 43 -11.34 -2.47 -7.62
CA ALA A 43 -12.40 -1.46 -7.56
C ALA A 43 -13.25 -1.46 -6.27
N TYR A 44 -12.73 -2.02 -5.18
CA TYR A 44 -13.48 -2.32 -3.95
C TYR A 44 -14.63 -3.32 -4.14
N GLU A 45 -14.68 -4.02 -5.27
CA GLU A 45 -15.63 -5.12 -5.53
C GLU A 45 -15.04 -6.47 -5.10
N PHE A 46 -13.75 -6.64 -5.27
CA PHE A 46 -12.97 -7.83 -4.89
C PHE A 46 -11.53 -7.45 -4.64
N CYS A 47 -10.73 -8.38 -4.10
CA CYS A 47 -9.28 -8.26 -4.00
C CYS A 47 -8.60 -9.09 -5.11
N SER A 48 -7.79 -8.45 -5.95
CA SER A 48 -7.11 -9.08 -7.09
C SER A 48 -5.93 -9.94 -6.64
N VAL A 49 -5.97 -11.24 -6.83
CA VAL A 49 -4.86 -12.16 -6.53
C VAL A 49 -3.58 -11.76 -7.27
N ARG A 50 -3.69 -11.24 -8.50
CA ARG A 50 -2.58 -10.73 -9.30
C ARG A 50 -1.79 -9.62 -8.59
N GLU A 51 -2.45 -8.84 -7.78
CA GLU A 51 -1.89 -7.70 -7.03
C GLU A 51 -1.66 -8.02 -5.55
N ALA A 52 -1.81 -9.29 -5.18
CA ALA A 52 -1.50 -9.85 -3.87
C ALA A 52 -0.20 -10.66 -3.90
N ASP A 53 -0.23 -11.85 -4.51
CA ASP A 53 0.84 -12.86 -4.39
C ASP A 53 2.12 -12.47 -5.15
N ALA A 54 1.98 -11.91 -6.36
CA ALA A 54 3.14 -11.56 -7.17
C ALA A 54 3.94 -10.39 -6.57
N PRO A 55 3.34 -9.28 -6.11
CA PRO A 55 4.05 -8.27 -5.33
C PRO A 55 4.58 -8.79 -3.99
N ALA A 56 3.84 -9.68 -3.31
CA ALA A 56 4.32 -10.28 -2.07
C ALA A 56 5.65 -11.02 -2.27
N SER A 57 5.75 -11.81 -3.34
CA SER A 57 6.99 -12.51 -3.70
C SER A 57 8.13 -11.54 -4.00
N ALA A 58 7.85 -10.42 -4.68
CA ALA A 58 8.86 -9.40 -4.97
C ALA A 58 9.38 -8.74 -3.69
N PHE A 59 8.51 -8.31 -2.78
CA PHE A 59 8.93 -7.70 -1.52
C PHE A 59 9.62 -8.68 -0.58
N LEU A 60 9.21 -9.96 -0.55
CA LEU A 60 9.94 -11.00 0.18
C LEU A 60 11.37 -11.12 -0.34
N ASN A 61 11.57 -11.14 -1.66
CA ASN A 61 12.90 -11.22 -2.25
C ASN A 61 13.77 -9.99 -1.93
N MET A 62 13.17 -8.83 -1.71
CA MET A 62 13.88 -7.64 -1.20
C MET A 62 14.26 -7.77 0.29
N GLY A 63 13.78 -8.80 1.00
CA GLY A 63 14.08 -9.04 2.41
C GLY A 63 13.09 -8.41 3.41
N LEU A 64 11.91 -7.99 2.96
CA LEU A 64 10.87 -7.47 3.84
C LEU A 64 10.04 -8.59 4.49
N GLN A 65 9.43 -8.31 5.63
CA GLN A 65 8.29 -9.07 6.13
C GLN A 65 7.04 -8.61 5.39
N VAL A 66 6.22 -9.54 4.89
CA VAL A 66 5.11 -9.23 3.98
C VAL A 66 3.78 -9.61 4.59
N PHE A 67 2.81 -8.73 4.43
CA PHE A 67 1.44 -8.90 4.88
C PHE A 67 0.48 -8.58 3.73
N ILE A 68 -0.41 -9.52 3.39
CA ILE A 68 -1.44 -9.31 2.37
C ILE A 68 -2.76 -9.04 3.09
N LEU A 69 -3.32 -7.85 2.91
CA LEU A 69 -4.62 -7.48 3.42
C LEU A 69 -5.70 -7.74 2.36
N LEU A 70 -6.51 -8.76 2.56
CA LEU A 70 -7.77 -8.92 1.84
C LEU A 70 -8.84 -8.17 2.62
N TYR A 71 -9.12 -6.94 2.18
CA TYR A 71 -10.02 -6.01 2.85
C TYR A 71 -11.48 -6.21 2.42
N SER A 72 -12.42 -5.63 3.15
CA SER A 72 -13.85 -5.66 2.86
C SER A 72 -14.16 -5.09 1.48
N CYS A 73 -14.89 -5.84 0.66
CA CYS A 73 -15.26 -5.51 -0.71
C CYS A 73 -16.78 -5.60 -0.92
N GLY A 74 -17.27 -5.11 -2.06
CA GLY A 74 -18.68 -5.08 -2.41
C GLY A 74 -19.49 -4.21 -1.46
N GLU A 75 -20.59 -4.73 -0.92
CA GLU A 75 -21.43 -4.01 0.02
C GLU A 75 -20.70 -3.71 1.35
N ALA A 76 -19.77 -4.58 1.73
CA ALA A 76 -18.98 -4.43 2.95
C ALA A 76 -17.88 -3.35 2.84
N ALA A 77 -17.58 -2.81 1.65
CA ALA A 77 -16.62 -1.73 1.47
C ALA A 77 -17.10 -0.37 1.98
N GLY A 78 -18.40 -0.23 2.24
CA GLY A 78 -19.00 1.01 2.71
C GLY A 78 -18.61 1.42 4.13
N GLY A 79 -18.98 2.64 4.53
CA GLY A 79 -18.81 3.13 5.90
C GLY A 79 -17.35 3.26 6.35
N LYS A 80 -16.43 3.54 5.46
CA LYS A 80 -14.96 3.58 5.73
C LYS A 80 -14.38 2.26 6.25
N GLN A 81 -15.03 1.12 6.01
CA GLN A 81 -14.61 -0.17 6.55
C GLN A 81 -13.21 -0.58 6.09
N PRO A 82 -12.85 -0.54 4.77
CA PRO A 82 -11.50 -0.87 4.31
C PRO A 82 -10.42 0.01 4.92
N LEU A 83 -10.69 1.31 5.10
CA LEU A 83 -9.76 2.25 5.71
C LEU A 83 -9.43 1.88 7.17
N ALA A 84 -10.46 1.52 7.95
CA ALA A 84 -10.26 1.04 9.31
C ALA A 84 -9.49 -0.29 9.35
N GLU A 85 -9.74 -1.20 8.41
CA GLU A 85 -9.03 -2.48 8.29
C GLU A 85 -7.54 -2.28 7.92
N ALA A 86 -7.23 -1.36 7.02
CA ALA A 86 -5.86 -1.01 6.67
C ALA A 86 -5.13 -0.38 7.88
N ALA A 87 -5.78 0.53 8.61
CA ALA A 87 -5.24 1.15 9.81
C ALA A 87 -4.98 0.11 10.91
N GLN A 88 -5.94 -0.78 11.17
CA GLN A 88 -5.78 -1.88 12.15
C GLN A 88 -4.67 -2.85 11.75
N SER A 89 -4.49 -3.11 10.44
CA SER A 89 -3.42 -3.97 9.94
C SER A 89 -2.05 -3.36 10.19
N VAL A 90 -1.84 -2.08 9.88
CA VAL A 90 -0.58 -1.36 10.16
C VAL A 90 -0.29 -1.33 11.66
N ARG A 91 -1.31 -1.04 12.49
CA ARG A 91 -1.20 -1.07 13.94
C ARG A 91 -0.79 -2.47 14.44
N LEU A 92 -1.48 -3.52 14.02
CA LEU A 92 -1.20 -4.89 14.43
C LEU A 92 0.22 -5.32 14.10
N VAL A 93 0.70 -4.98 12.88
CA VAL A 93 2.08 -5.24 12.45
C VAL A 93 3.07 -4.52 13.37
N ARG A 94 2.76 -3.29 13.77
CA ARG A 94 3.60 -2.50 14.69
C ARG A 94 3.58 -3.07 16.10
N GLU A 95 2.42 -3.47 16.62
CA GLU A 95 2.27 -4.07 17.96
C GLU A 95 2.97 -5.42 18.09
N ARG A 96 2.98 -6.24 17.02
CA ARG A 96 3.65 -7.54 17.00
C ARG A 96 5.06 -7.51 16.37
N ALA A 97 5.67 -6.34 16.27
CA ALA A 97 6.95 -6.16 15.60
C ALA A 97 8.08 -7.04 16.19
N ASP A 98 8.12 -7.20 17.51
CA ASP A 98 9.11 -8.07 18.17
C ASP A 98 8.92 -9.55 17.82
N GLU A 99 7.69 -10.02 17.82
CA GLU A 99 7.34 -11.40 17.50
C GLU A 99 7.69 -11.75 16.04
N TRP A 100 7.54 -10.78 15.13
CA TRP A 100 7.73 -10.96 13.69
C TRP A 100 9.06 -10.44 13.15
N TRP A 101 10.01 -10.10 14.04
CA TRP A 101 11.34 -9.56 13.68
C TRP A 101 11.25 -8.31 12.77
N ILE A 102 10.34 -7.41 13.10
CA ILE A 102 10.09 -6.17 12.36
C ILE A 102 10.71 -4.98 13.10
N ASP A 103 11.22 -4.01 12.33
CA ASP A 103 11.50 -2.67 12.84
C ASP A 103 10.18 -1.87 12.85
N PRO A 104 9.64 -1.52 14.04
CA PRO A 104 8.33 -0.86 14.14
C PRO A 104 8.29 0.55 13.52
N GLN A 105 9.44 1.11 13.14
CA GLN A 105 9.57 2.40 12.45
C GLN A 105 9.76 2.25 10.92
N LYS A 106 9.64 1.03 10.39
CA LYS A 106 9.81 0.72 8.97
C LYS A 106 8.66 -0.13 8.43
N ILE A 107 7.43 0.29 8.71
CA ILE A 107 6.21 -0.38 8.24
C ILE A 107 5.59 0.45 7.12
N LEU A 108 5.65 -0.06 5.91
CA LEU A 108 5.08 0.58 4.74
C LEU A 108 3.74 -0.04 4.35
N ILE A 109 2.92 0.73 3.65
CA ILE A 109 1.72 0.25 2.99
C ILE A 109 1.92 0.31 1.47
N CYS A 110 1.56 -0.77 0.78
CA CYS A 110 1.61 -0.86 -0.68
C CYS A 110 0.21 -1.10 -1.22
N GLY A 111 -0.15 -0.44 -2.32
CA GLY A 111 -1.44 -0.68 -2.95
C GLY A 111 -1.42 -0.46 -4.45
N PHE A 112 -2.31 -1.18 -5.13
CA PHE A 112 -2.47 -1.15 -6.58
C PHE A 112 -3.90 -0.75 -6.96
N SER A 113 -4.09 0.14 -7.94
CA SER A 113 -5.44 0.53 -8.41
C SER A 113 -6.32 1.04 -7.25
N ALA A 114 -7.46 0.42 -6.98
CA ALA A 114 -8.30 0.71 -5.81
C ALA A 114 -7.60 0.42 -4.48
N GLY A 115 -6.73 -0.60 -4.41
CA GLY A 115 -5.86 -0.83 -3.25
C GLY A 115 -4.83 0.28 -3.06
N GLY A 116 -4.39 0.91 -4.17
CA GLY A 116 -3.59 2.13 -4.14
C GLY A 116 -4.35 3.31 -3.54
N HIS A 117 -5.65 3.43 -3.86
CA HIS A 117 -6.53 4.38 -3.19
C HIS A 117 -6.63 4.10 -1.69
N LEU A 118 -6.80 2.85 -1.30
CA LEU A 118 -6.87 2.47 0.12
C LEU A 118 -5.57 2.79 0.86
N ALA A 119 -4.43 2.46 0.27
CA ALA A 119 -3.11 2.76 0.85
C ALA A 119 -2.87 4.27 0.99
N ALA A 120 -3.21 5.05 -0.05
CA ALA A 120 -3.12 6.50 -0.03
C ALA A 120 -4.14 7.13 0.93
N SER A 121 -5.37 6.57 1.04
CA SER A 121 -6.37 7.01 2.02
C SER A 121 -5.83 6.90 3.44
N LEU A 122 -5.21 5.78 3.80
CA LEU A 122 -4.56 5.67 5.10
C LEU A 122 -3.43 6.69 5.25
N GLY A 123 -2.63 6.90 4.21
CA GLY A 123 -1.53 7.86 4.24
C GLY A 123 -1.94 9.31 4.47
N VAL A 124 -3.11 9.73 4.00
CA VAL A 124 -3.59 11.12 4.17
C VAL A 124 -4.55 11.30 5.34
N HIS A 125 -5.18 10.22 5.85
CA HIS A 125 -6.20 10.27 6.91
C HIS A 125 -5.79 9.54 8.20
N TRP A 126 -4.54 9.10 8.34
CA TRP A 126 -4.10 8.33 9.52
C TRP A 126 -4.33 9.06 10.84
N ASP A 127 -4.34 10.38 10.86
CA ASP A 127 -4.56 11.23 12.04
C ASP A 127 -6.01 11.73 12.17
N ASP A 128 -6.97 11.19 11.37
CA ASP A 128 -8.39 11.46 11.53
C ASP A 128 -8.88 10.95 12.91
N PRO A 129 -9.40 11.83 13.78
CA PRO A 129 -9.88 11.43 15.11
C PRO A 129 -10.95 10.33 15.06
N ALA A 130 -11.82 10.35 14.04
CA ALA A 130 -12.87 9.32 13.90
C ALA A 130 -12.26 7.95 13.52
N LEU A 131 -11.17 7.93 12.75
CA LEU A 131 -10.44 6.70 12.47
C LEU A 131 -9.73 6.18 13.73
N ALA A 132 -9.09 7.06 14.51
CA ALA A 132 -8.44 6.71 15.77
C ALA A 132 -9.44 6.13 16.78
N GLU A 133 -10.61 6.76 16.95
CA GLU A 133 -11.70 6.26 17.80
C GLU A 133 -12.18 4.88 17.34
N ARG A 134 -12.42 4.72 16.03
CA ARG A 134 -12.85 3.44 15.44
C ARG A 134 -11.85 2.32 15.63
N CYS A 135 -10.55 2.64 15.57
CA CYS A 135 -9.46 1.69 15.82
C CYS A 135 -9.17 1.49 17.32
N GLY A 136 -9.82 2.24 18.20
CA GLY A 136 -9.64 2.14 19.67
C GLY A 136 -8.27 2.58 20.14
N VAL A 137 -7.65 3.58 19.47
CA VAL A 137 -6.32 4.10 19.83
C VAL A 137 -6.43 5.54 20.35
N GLN A 138 -5.59 5.89 21.33
CA GLN A 138 -5.47 7.27 21.82
C GLN A 138 -4.43 8.06 21.03
N ASP A 139 -3.35 7.39 20.61
CA ASP A 139 -2.30 7.95 19.78
C ASP A 139 -2.47 7.44 18.34
N ALA A 140 -2.95 8.32 17.45
CA ALA A 140 -3.15 7.99 16.05
C ALA A 140 -1.84 7.67 15.31
N SER A 141 -0.67 8.05 15.84
CA SER A 141 0.61 7.78 15.19
C SER A 141 0.90 6.30 14.99
N VAL A 142 0.30 5.41 15.80
CA VAL A 142 0.42 3.96 15.64
C VAL A 142 -0.26 3.43 14.37
N LEU A 143 -1.20 4.22 13.78
CA LEU A 143 -1.90 3.90 12.53
C LEU A 143 -1.12 4.37 11.29
N ARG A 144 -0.13 5.27 11.48
CA ARG A 144 0.61 5.90 10.38
C ARG A 144 1.56 4.90 9.72
N PRO A 145 1.48 4.67 8.40
CA PRO A 145 2.54 3.96 7.70
C PRO A 145 3.79 4.85 7.60
N ASP A 146 4.98 4.24 7.64
CA ASP A 146 6.25 4.98 7.58
C ASP A 146 6.63 5.35 6.14
N ALA A 147 6.04 4.67 5.14
CA ALA A 147 6.15 4.98 3.73
C ALA A 147 4.97 4.39 2.95
N MET A 148 4.74 4.88 1.72
CA MET A 148 3.75 4.34 0.79
C MET A 148 4.42 3.90 -0.52
N VAL A 149 3.93 2.78 -1.10
CA VAL A 149 4.25 2.31 -2.45
C VAL A 149 2.95 2.20 -3.23
N LEU A 150 2.79 2.98 -4.28
CA LEU A 150 1.53 3.10 -5.02
C LEU A 150 1.73 2.72 -6.50
N GLY A 151 1.06 1.67 -6.95
CA GLY A 151 1.04 1.25 -8.36
C GLY A 151 -0.25 1.69 -9.05
N TYR A 152 -0.17 2.52 -10.09
CA TYR A 152 -1.32 3.04 -10.86
C TYR A 152 -2.56 3.31 -9.99
N PRO A 153 -2.41 4.09 -8.89
CA PRO A 153 -3.45 4.23 -7.88
C PRO A 153 -4.64 5.01 -8.41
N VAL A 154 -5.84 4.66 -7.98
CA VAL A 154 -6.97 5.59 -7.95
C VAL A 154 -6.64 6.64 -6.88
N ILE A 155 -6.87 7.92 -7.18
CA ILE A 155 -6.57 9.03 -6.26
C ILE A 155 -7.74 10.01 -6.18
N THR A 156 -8.20 10.53 -7.34
CA THR A 156 -9.20 11.60 -7.38
C THR A 156 -10.63 11.07 -7.47
N ALA A 157 -11.56 11.74 -6.82
CA ALA A 157 -12.99 11.60 -7.04
C ALA A 157 -13.52 12.61 -8.09
N GLY A 158 -12.67 13.50 -8.60
CA GLY A 158 -12.98 14.56 -9.56
C GLY A 158 -13.10 14.08 -11.01
N GLN A 159 -12.58 14.92 -11.94
CA GLN A 159 -12.72 14.71 -13.39
C GLN A 159 -12.13 13.38 -13.88
N TYR A 160 -11.00 12.95 -13.32
CA TYR A 160 -10.27 11.73 -13.73
C TYR A 160 -10.56 10.53 -12.84
N ALA A 161 -11.67 10.57 -12.08
CA ALA A 161 -12.03 9.52 -11.14
C ALA A 161 -12.29 8.17 -11.84
N HIS A 162 -11.79 7.11 -11.26
CA HIS A 162 -12.31 5.77 -11.50
C HIS A 162 -13.64 5.62 -10.72
N ARG A 163 -14.74 6.04 -11.34
CA ARG A 163 -16.05 6.22 -10.69
C ARG A 163 -16.52 5.02 -9.90
N ASN A 164 -16.31 3.83 -10.44
CA ASN A 164 -16.72 2.59 -9.78
C ASN A 164 -16.04 2.41 -8.40
N SER A 165 -14.73 2.64 -8.32
CA SER A 165 -14.01 2.60 -7.04
C SER A 165 -14.53 3.63 -6.04
N ILE A 166 -14.74 4.88 -6.49
CA ILE A 166 -15.21 5.96 -5.61
C ILE A 166 -16.62 5.68 -5.09
N VAL A 167 -17.55 5.23 -5.94
CA VAL A 167 -18.92 4.86 -5.55
C VAL A 167 -18.91 3.74 -4.50
N ASN A 168 -18.06 2.72 -4.68
CA ASN A 168 -18.01 1.59 -3.76
C ASN A 168 -17.45 2.00 -2.39
N VAL A 169 -16.33 2.74 -2.35
CA VAL A 169 -15.70 3.13 -1.07
C VAL A 169 -16.46 4.22 -0.33
N SER A 170 -17.11 5.14 -1.04
CA SER A 170 -17.84 6.25 -0.43
C SER A 170 -19.23 5.85 0.10
N ARG A 171 -19.72 4.66 -0.27
CA ARG A 171 -21.03 4.18 0.15
C ARG A 171 -21.18 4.23 1.67
N ALA A 172 -22.25 4.83 2.15
CA ALA A 172 -22.58 4.95 3.58
C ALA A 172 -21.44 5.49 4.46
N SER A 173 -20.48 6.20 3.88
CA SER A 173 -19.34 6.76 4.64
C SER A 173 -19.71 8.01 5.45
N GLY A 174 -20.76 8.73 5.03
CA GLY A 174 -21.11 10.05 5.58
C GLY A 174 -20.21 11.18 5.11
N GLU A 175 -19.20 10.87 4.27
CA GLU A 175 -18.22 11.83 3.78
C GLU A 175 -18.59 12.42 2.42
N SER A 176 -18.05 13.60 2.14
CA SER A 176 -18.15 14.22 0.82
C SER A 176 -17.24 13.54 -0.20
N GLU A 177 -17.44 13.79 -1.51
CA GLU A 177 -16.50 13.35 -2.55
C GLU A 177 -15.08 13.89 -2.32
N GLN A 178 -14.95 15.08 -1.72
CA GLN A 178 -13.67 15.70 -1.42
C GLN A 178 -12.83 14.86 -0.43
N TYR A 179 -13.45 14.19 0.54
CA TYR A 179 -12.75 13.26 1.44
C TYR A 179 -12.08 12.13 0.68
N TRP A 180 -12.69 11.69 -0.44
CA TRP A 180 -12.20 10.60 -1.28
C TRP A 180 -11.34 11.08 -2.46
N SER A 181 -11.15 12.40 -2.63
CA SER A 181 -10.16 13.01 -3.51
C SER A 181 -8.87 13.19 -2.74
N LEU A 182 -8.00 12.18 -2.77
CA LEU A 182 -6.86 12.08 -1.84
C LEU A 182 -5.82 13.16 -2.09
N GLU A 183 -5.71 13.66 -3.32
CA GLU A 183 -4.88 14.82 -3.66
C GLU A 183 -5.27 16.07 -2.87
N GLU A 184 -6.52 16.22 -2.51
CA GLU A 184 -7.01 17.37 -1.73
C GLU A 184 -6.74 17.23 -0.22
N ASN A 185 -6.37 16.03 0.23
CA ASN A 185 -6.13 15.69 1.63
C ASN A 185 -4.64 15.50 1.98
N VAL A 186 -3.73 15.73 1.02
CA VAL A 186 -2.28 15.72 1.27
C VAL A 186 -1.90 16.83 2.23
N SER A 187 -1.03 16.52 3.17
CA SER A 187 -0.44 17.47 4.12
C SER A 187 1.05 17.15 4.33
N GLU A 188 1.75 17.99 5.09
CA GLU A 188 3.13 17.74 5.51
C GLU A 188 3.31 16.46 6.35
N LYS A 189 2.21 15.93 6.91
CA LYS A 189 2.19 14.69 7.68
C LYS A 189 2.05 13.43 6.83
N THR A 190 1.71 13.58 5.55
CA THR A 190 1.58 12.46 4.59
C THR A 190 2.91 11.71 4.48
N PRO A 191 2.93 10.37 4.54
CA PRO A 191 4.16 9.60 4.47
C PRO A 191 4.90 9.77 3.15
N PRO A 192 6.25 9.61 3.15
CA PRO A 192 7.02 9.53 1.93
C PRO A 192 6.48 8.48 0.97
N THR A 193 6.47 8.79 -0.32
CA THR A 193 5.74 7.99 -1.32
C THR A 193 6.63 7.60 -2.50
N PHE A 194 6.67 6.30 -2.83
CA PHE A 194 7.09 5.80 -4.13
C PHE A 194 5.84 5.53 -4.97
N LEU A 195 5.81 6.05 -6.20
CA LEU A 195 4.64 5.95 -7.06
C LEU A 195 5.04 5.60 -8.48
N TRP A 196 4.27 4.73 -9.16
CA TRP A 196 4.45 4.48 -10.57
C TRP A 196 3.13 4.31 -11.32
N HIS A 197 3.14 4.65 -12.62
CA HIS A 197 1.99 4.54 -13.50
C HIS A 197 2.44 4.32 -14.95
N THR A 198 1.49 4.01 -15.84
CA THR A 198 1.72 3.98 -17.29
C THR A 198 0.89 5.06 -17.97
N MET A 199 1.49 5.74 -18.98
CA MET A 199 0.84 6.84 -19.67
C MET A 199 -0.38 6.42 -20.50
N THR A 200 -0.47 5.13 -20.85
CA THR A 200 -1.57 4.58 -21.65
C THR A 200 -2.57 3.74 -20.86
N ASP A 201 -2.59 3.90 -19.53
CA ASP A 201 -3.61 3.27 -18.70
C ASP A 201 -5.00 3.76 -19.10
N ASN A 202 -5.84 2.83 -19.54
CA ASN A 202 -7.17 3.13 -20.07
C ASN A 202 -8.31 2.92 -19.06
N SER A 203 -7.98 2.57 -17.82
CA SER A 203 -8.94 2.34 -16.74
C SER A 203 -8.83 3.40 -15.65
N VAL A 204 -7.62 3.63 -15.17
CA VAL A 204 -7.31 4.71 -14.22
C VAL A 204 -6.40 5.71 -14.93
N PRO A 205 -6.90 6.90 -15.30
CA PRO A 205 -6.10 7.89 -15.99
C PRO A 205 -4.85 8.28 -15.19
N VAL A 206 -3.72 8.44 -15.89
CA VAL A 206 -2.42 8.79 -15.27
C VAL A 206 -2.47 10.10 -14.47
N GLU A 207 -3.43 10.94 -14.76
CA GLU A 207 -3.72 12.18 -14.03
C GLU A 207 -3.96 11.96 -12.54
N ASN A 208 -4.48 10.79 -12.13
CA ASN A 208 -4.58 10.41 -10.72
C ASN A 208 -3.21 10.52 -10.03
N SER A 209 -2.19 9.93 -10.63
CA SER A 209 -0.81 9.98 -10.12
C SER A 209 -0.22 11.38 -10.19
N LEU A 210 -0.43 12.10 -11.30
CA LEU A 210 0.09 13.46 -11.50
C LEU A 210 -0.48 14.43 -10.47
N LEU A 211 -1.78 14.39 -10.20
CA LEU A 211 -2.44 15.20 -9.19
C LEU A 211 -1.86 14.95 -7.79
N PHE A 212 -1.67 13.68 -7.44
CA PHE A 212 -1.13 13.33 -6.13
C PHE A 212 0.32 13.79 -5.96
N VAL A 213 1.18 13.53 -6.94
CA VAL A 213 2.59 13.98 -6.94
C VAL A 213 2.69 15.49 -6.84
N GLN A 214 1.83 16.24 -7.54
CA GLN A 214 1.80 17.70 -7.47
C GLN A 214 1.54 18.19 -6.03
N GLN A 215 0.61 17.56 -5.30
CA GLN A 215 0.33 17.94 -3.93
C GLN A 215 1.41 17.46 -2.95
N LEU A 216 1.95 16.24 -3.13
CA LEU A 216 3.10 15.80 -2.33
C LEU A 216 4.27 16.81 -2.45
N HIS A 217 4.58 17.26 -3.67
CA HIS A 217 5.61 18.28 -3.88
C HIS A 217 5.25 19.61 -3.20
N ARG A 218 4.00 20.07 -3.33
CA ARG A 218 3.51 21.32 -2.71
C ARG A 218 3.67 21.33 -1.20
N TYR A 219 3.45 20.19 -0.55
CA TYR A 219 3.57 20.05 0.91
C TYR A 219 4.95 19.58 1.38
N GLY A 220 5.93 19.52 0.47
CA GLY A 220 7.31 19.12 0.81
C GLY A 220 7.46 17.66 1.22
N VAL A 221 6.49 16.80 0.87
CA VAL A 221 6.56 15.37 1.14
C VAL A 221 7.50 14.72 0.13
N ALA A 222 8.47 13.93 0.62
CA ALA A 222 9.39 13.21 -0.24
C ALA A 222 8.65 12.22 -1.14
N CYS A 223 8.85 12.33 -2.45
CA CYS A 223 8.19 11.50 -3.44
C CYS A 223 9.14 11.11 -4.56
N GLU A 224 9.13 9.83 -4.94
CA GLU A 224 9.74 9.34 -6.17
C GLU A 224 8.64 8.81 -7.09
N CYS A 225 8.60 9.27 -8.35
CA CYS A 225 7.54 8.95 -9.30
C CYS A 225 8.12 8.46 -10.63
N HIS A 226 7.61 7.33 -11.13
CA HIS A 226 8.00 6.74 -12.41
C HIS A 226 6.79 6.60 -13.33
N LEU A 227 6.83 7.29 -14.47
CA LEU A 227 5.82 7.20 -15.52
C LEU A 227 6.38 6.43 -16.71
N PHE A 228 5.83 5.26 -16.97
CA PHE A 228 6.22 4.43 -18.10
C PHE A 228 5.41 4.81 -19.34
N GLU A 229 6.04 4.84 -20.52
CA GLU A 229 5.45 5.27 -21.77
C GLU A 229 4.15 4.51 -22.09
N SER A 230 4.13 3.19 -21.88
CA SER A 230 2.99 2.36 -22.26
C SER A 230 2.77 1.19 -21.31
N GLY A 231 1.52 0.82 -21.15
CA GLY A 231 1.05 -0.32 -20.38
C GLY A 231 -0.45 -0.23 -20.14
N ARG A 232 -1.10 -1.40 -20.07
CA ARG A 232 -2.51 -1.47 -19.69
C ARG A 232 -2.69 -1.32 -18.18
N HIS A 233 -3.90 -1.14 -17.71
CA HIS A 233 -4.20 -1.18 -16.28
C HIS A 233 -3.94 -2.58 -15.67
N GLY A 234 -3.60 -2.65 -14.39
CA GLY A 234 -3.50 -3.89 -13.65
C GLY A 234 -2.25 -4.72 -13.99
N MET A 235 -1.10 -4.07 -14.23
CA MET A 235 0.14 -4.76 -14.59
C MET A 235 0.87 -5.39 -13.40
N SER A 236 0.57 -5.03 -12.16
CA SER A 236 1.21 -5.60 -10.98
C SER A 236 2.75 -5.55 -11.09
N VAL A 237 3.44 -6.68 -10.96
CA VAL A 237 4.89 -6.79 -11.18
C VAL A 237 5.31 -6.87 -12.66
N ALA A 238 4.38 -6.73 -13.59
CA ALA A 238 4.60 -6.71 -15.05
C ALA A 238 5.39 -7.91 -15.59
N THR A 239 5.06 -9.11 -15.12
CA THR A 239 5.63 -10.40 -15.56
C THR A 239 4.62 -11.24 -16.34
N ARG A 240 5.08 -12.38 -16.89
CA ARG A 240 4.21 -13.35 -17.53
C ARG A 240 3.23 -14.02 -16.57
N GLU A 241 3.61 -14.18 -15.32
CA GLU A 241 2.78 -14.76 -14.26
C GLU A 241 1.46 -13.98 -14.07
N VAL A 242 1.54 -12.65 -14.19
CA VAL A 242 0.38 -11.75 -14.06
C VAL A 242 -0.24 -11.40 -15.42
N ASP A 243 0.12 -12.11 -16.48
CA ASP A 243 -0.33 -11.87 -17.85
C ASP A 243 -0.14 -10.41 -18.32
N ALA A 244 0.99 -9.82 -17.94
CA ALA A 244 1.29 -8.41 -18.21
C ALA A 244 2.77 -8.16 -18.49
N ALA A 245 3.45 -9.09 -19.15
CA ALA A 245 4.88 -9.03 -19.38
C ALA A 245 5.33 -7.73 -20.06
N SER A 246 6.07 -6.90 -19.34
CA SER A 246 6.72 -5.70 -19.84
C SER A 246 8.02 -5.48 -19.07
N ARG A 247 9.16 -5.60 -19.76
CA ARG A 247 10.46 -5.38 -19.13
C ARG A 247 10.62 -3.93 -18.64
N ALA A 248 10.10 -2.97 -19.37
CA ALA A 248 10.17 -1.56 -19.00
C ALA A 248 9.40 -1.29 -17.71
N VAL A 249 8.13 -1.73 -17.64
CA VAL A 249 7.29 -1.54 -16.45
C VAL A 249 7.81 -2.35 -15.27
N HIS A 250 8.28 -3.60 -15.48
CA HIS A 250 8.84 -4.44 -14.42
C HIS A 250 10.01 -3.75 -13.68
N ALA A 251 10.71 -2.83 -14.31
CA ALA A 251 11.81 -2.10 -13.68
C ALA A 251 11.40 -1.35 -12.40
N TRP A 252 10.09 -1.06 -12.20
CA TRP A 252 9.61 -0.42 -10.99
C TRP A 252 10.00 -1.20 -9.72
N VAL A 253 10.11 -2.53 -9.79
CA VAL A 253 10.47 -3.39 -8.65
C VAL A 253 11.88 -3.06 -8.15
N GLY A 254 12.87 -3.00 -9.05
CA GLY A 254 14.25 -2.62 -8.69
C GLY A 254 14.39 -1.16 -8.28
N LEU A 255 13.63 -0.25 -8.92
CA LEU A 255 13.59 1.17 -8.55
C LEU A 255 13.02 1.33 -7.13
N CYS A 256 11.94 0.61 -6.82
CA CYS A 256 11.35 0.60 -5.48
C CYS A 256 12.31 0.04 -4.42
N GLN A 257 13.03 -1.06 -4.72
CA GLN A 257 14.06 -1.60 -3.83
C GLN A 257 15.14 -0.56 -3.54
N THR A 258 15.67 0.11 -4.57
CA THR A 258 16.66 1.19 -4.41
C THR A 258 16.15 2.32 -3.53
N TRP A 259 14.90 2.76 -3.76
CA TRP A 259 14.27 3.81 -2.97
C TRP A 259 14.08 3.41 -1.51
N LEU A 260 13.67 2.17 -1.25
CA LEU A 260 13.50 1.63 0.10
C LEU A 260 14.85 1.52 0.82
N SER A 261 15.90 1.03 0.15
CA SER A 261 17.25 0.91 0.72
C SER A 261 17.84 2.28 1.08
N ALA A 262 17.62 3.29 0.24
CA ALA A 262 18.02 4.66 0.54
C ALA A 262 17.30 5.26 1.75
N ARG A 263 16.07 4.81 2.02
CA ARG A 263 15.22 5.34 3.11
C ARG A 263 15.41 4.58 4.41
N PHE A 264 15.47 3.27 4.36
CA PHE A 264 15.45 2.40 5.55
C PHE A 264 16.82 1.77 5.86
N GLY A 265 17.81 2.02 5.03
CA GLY A 265 19.11 1.34 5.08
C GLY A 265 19.08 0.03 4.28
N PRO A 266 20.20 -0.70 4.22
CA PRO A 266 20.31 -1.92 3.43
C PRO A 266 19.21 -2.92 3.75
N LEU A 267 18.59 -3.46 2.71
CA LEU A 267 17.58 -4.50 2.80
C LEU A 267 18.23 -5.88 2.73
N GLY A 268 17.61 -6.90 3.28
CA GLY A 268 18.14 -8.26 3.28
C GLY A 268 18.31 -8.88 1.88
N GLY A 269 17.69 -8.30 0.85
CA GLY A 269 17.84 -8.69 -0.55
C GLY A 269 18.79 -7.82 -1.37
N ASP A 270 19.47 -6.83 -0.76
CA ASP A 270 20.46 -6.02 -1.45
C ASP A 270 21.74 -6.83 -1.68
N ALA A 271 22.28 -6.74 -2.89
CA ALA A 271 23.65 -7.18 -3.19
C ALA A 271 24.59 -6.02 -2.87
N GLU A 272 25.65 -6.29 -2.11
CA GLU A 272 26.73 -5.32 -1.86
C GLU A 272 27.50 -4.96 -3.15
#